data_d27946ad8688ffeb466aa08d49a15fa4
#
_entry.id   d27946ad8688ffeb466aa08d49a15fa4
#
_cell.length_a   1.000
_cell.length_b   1.000
_cell.length_c   1.000
_cell.angle_alpha   90.00
_cell.angle_beta   90.00
_cell.angle_gamma   90.00
#
_symmetry.space_group_name_H-M   'P 1'
#
loop_
_entity.id
_entity.type
_entity.pdbx_description
1 polymer ?
#
loop_
_entity_poly.entity_id
_entity_poly.type
_entity_poly.pdbx_seq_one_letter_code
_entity_poly.pdbx_strand_id
1 'polypeptide(L)'
;YEAEYRGFTDSDIIELSGISRDVLQDIRVYNDIYPVYKMVDTCGGEFDAVTPYYYSCYDEEDESVPSHEKKILVIGSGPIRIGQGIEFDYCCVQGVWAIKDLGYEAIIMNNNPETVSTDFDTSDKLYFESLNIDDVMNVIKRERPYGVILQFGGQTSLNLAEKLNSRSINILGTAYHNIDLAEDREKFCELLESLHIAVPEGLAVTNEEEAFEAVRRLGYPLVVRPSYVIGGRAMQVVYNDTELTRYLKEAVSLSTEHPVLIDQYIQGKEIEVDAIADGEDILIPGIMEHIERAGVHSGDSISVYPDYSLSEDVEATLVDYTKRIAKALNVVGLVNIQYAYDGNKIYVIEVNPRASRTVPILSKVTRVPMVKLAVAAMLGHKLSESDYGTGLYKRSEEYAVKVPVFSSAKLTDMDIALGPEMKSTGEVLGIDKELDKALYKGFLGAGMNIPTEGNIFVTLKDSEQNQYTADILSDYIDAGFKMYVTDDTMDFFKAHDLPAEEMDYDTAQKWIMNHSTDSEEKLAMVINLPTVANRKNTDSFPVRRKAIERGISVMTCMDTAWAFLKAIRLKQNDTKLEYKALD
;
A
#
# COMPACT_ATOMS: atom_id res chain seq x y z
N TYR A 1 -24.54 17.84 -26.88
CA TYR A 1 -25.59 17.32 -26.00
C TYR A 1 -25.73 15.80 -26.10
N GLU A 2 -26.03 15.23 -27.30
CA GLU A 2 -26.26 13.78 -27.45
C GLU A 2 -25.09 12.91 -26.99
N ALA A 3 -23.85 13.35 -27.22
CA ALA A 3 -22.68 12.63 -26.75
C ALA A 3 -22.59 12.65 -25.20
N GLU A 4 -22.79 13.81 -24.61
CA GLU A 4 -22.82 14.00 -23.15
C GLU A 4 -23.97 13.20 -22.51
N TYR A 5 -25.16 13.28 -23.08
CA TYR A 5 -26.32 12.52 -22.62
C TYR A 5 -26.07 11.00 -22.64
N ARG A 6 -25.21 10.52 -23.55
CA ARG A 6 -24.78 9.12 -23.63
C ARG A 6 -23.58 8.80 -22.75
N GLY A 7 -23.08 9.73 -21.95
CA GLY A 7 -22.00 9.53 -21.00
C GLY A 7 -20.57 9.66 -21.57
N PHE A 8 -20.40 10.23 -22.77
CA PHE A 8 -19.07 10.55 -23.28
C PHE A 8 -18.50 11.75 -22.50
N THR A 9 -17.26 11.62 -22.04
CA THR A 9 -16.54 12.73 -21.41
C THR A 9 -16.07 13.78 -22.43
N ASP A 10 -15.71 14.98 -21.96
CA ASP A 10 -15.09 15.99 -22.83
C ASP A 10 -13.86 15.43 -23.55
N SER A 11 -13.07 14.65 -22.86
CA SER A 11 -11.87 14.03 -23.42
C SER A 11 -12.21 13.06 -24.54
N ASP A 12 -13.22 12.22 -24.37
CA ASP A 12 -13.70 11.30 -25.42
C ASP A 12 -14.23 12.07 -26.64
N ILE A 13 -15.01 13.14 -26.39
CA ILE A 13 -15.58 13.96 -27.46
C ILE A 13 -14.47 14.64 -28.26
N ILE A 14 -13.45 15.18 -27.60
CA ILE A 14 -12.29 15.82 -28.23
C ILE A 14 -11.51 14.80 -29.08
N GLU A 15 -11.21 13.63 -28.50
CA GLU A 15 -10.46 12.57 -29.18
C GLU A 15 -11.19 12.06 -30.43
N LEU A 16 -12.48 11.76 -30.30
CA LEU A 16 -13.28 11.17 -31.38
C LEU A 16 -13.67 12.19 -32.48
N SER A 17 -13.87 13.46 -32.10
CA SER A 17 -14.31 14.50 -33.05
C SER A 17 -13.16 15.31 -33.68
N GLY A 18 -11.99 15.33 -33.01
CA GLY A 18 -10.84 16.16 -33.43
C GLY A 18 -11.01 17.65 -33.15
N ILE A 19 -12.05 18.09 -32.42
CA ILE A 19 -12.21 19.49 -32.03
C ILE A 19 -11.31 19.81 -30.82
N SER A 20 -10.92 21.08 -30.68
CA SER A 20 -10.16 21.49 -29.49
C SER A 20 -11.07 21.62 -28.25
N ARG A 21 -10.46 21.57 -27.06
CA ARG A 21 -11.18 21.75 -25.80
C ARG A 21 -11.86 23.12 -25.71
N ASP A 22 -11.22 24.16 -26.24
CA ASP A 22 -11.78 25.52 -26.24
C ASP A 22 -13.05 25.58 -27.07
N VAL A 23 -13.03 24.98 -28.28
CA VAL A 23 -14.21 24.89 -29.15
C VAL A 23 -15.35 24.13 -28.49
N LEU A 24 -15.05 23.02 -27.83
CA LEU A 24 -16.06 22.27 -27.08
C LEU A 24 -16.65 23.10 -25.94
N GLN A 25 -15.81 23.81 -25.20
CA GLN A 25 -16.24 24.69 -24.11
C GLN A 25 -17.12 25.84 -24.63
N ASP A 26 -16.76 26.46 -25.75
CA ASP A 26 -17.57 27.52 -26.38
C ASP A 26 -18.94 26.99 -26.80
N ILE A 27 -19.00 25.77 -27.37
CA ILE A 27 -20.26 25.10 -27.74
C ILE A 27 -21.14 24.88 -26.50
N ARG A 28 -20.55 24.43 -25.39
CA ARG A 28 -21.26 24.20 -24.12
C ARG A 28 -21.84 25.51 -23.57
N VAL A 29 -20.99 26.54 -23.49
CA VAL A 29 -21.42 27.86 -22.98
C VAL A 29 -22.51 28.44 -23.84
N TYR A 30 -22.35 28.41 -25.19
CA TYR A 30 -23.32 28.98 -26.12
C TYR A 30 -24.70 28.27 -26.08
N ASN A 31 -24.71 26.95 -25.84
CA ASN A 31 -25.94 26.16 -25.84
C ASN A 31 -26.43 25.79 -24.42
N ASP A 32 -25.80 26.32 -23.37
CA ASP A 32 -26.12 26.05 -21.97
C ASP A 32 -26.15 24.53 -21.65
N ILE A 33 -25.13 23.81 -22.16
CA ILE A 33 -25.01 22.35 -21.97
C ILE A 33 -24.16 22.09 -20.73
N TYR A 34 -24.79 21.83 -19.60
CA TYR A 34 -24.18 21.45 -18.34
C TYR A 34 -24.96 20.31 -17.70
N PRO A 35 -24.28 19.41 -16.94
CA PRO A 35 -25.00 18.41 -16.17
C PRO A 35 -25.80 19.09 -15.05
N VAL A 36 -26.94 18.52 -14.75
CA VAL A 36 -27.72 18.74 -13.55
C VAL A 36 -27.54 17.57 -12.59
N TYR A 37 -27.84 17.76 -11.33
CA TYR A 37 -27.64 16.74 -10.31
C TYR A 37 -28.97 16.30 -9.72
N LYS A 38 -29.26 15.00 -9.81
CA LYS A 38 -30.44 14.37 -9.25
C LYS A 38 -30.11 13.73 -7.91
N MET A 39 -31.05 13.77 -7.00
CA MET A 39 -30.97 13.09 -5.72
C MET A 39 -31.18 11.59 -5.91
N VAL A 40 -30.37 10.76 -5.24
CA VAL A 40 -30.58 9.31 -5.24
C VAL A 40 -31.82 8.98 -4.42
N ASP A 41 -32.80 8.35 -5.04
CA ASP A 41 -33.98 7.87 -4.34
C ASP A 41 -33.66 6.60 -3.55
N THR A 42 -33.53 6.75 -2.23
CA THR A 42 -33.28 5.65 -1.29
C THR A 42 -34.57 5.02 -0.77
N CYS A 43 -35.74 5.53 -1.20
CA CYS A 43 -37.05 5.10 -0.72
C CYS A 43 -37.83 4.27 -1.75
N GLY A 44 -37.25 3.97 -2.90
CA GLY A 44 -37.87 3.15 -3.96
C GLY A 44 -39.15 3.77 -4.55
N GLY A 45 -39.28 5.09 -4.52
CA GLY A 45 -40.46 5.80 -5.01
C GLY A 45 -41.69 5.72 -4.09
N GLU A 46 -41.57 5.13 -2.90
CA GLU A 46 -42.68 5.06 -1.94
C GLU A 46 -42.88 6.37 -1.16
N PHE A 47 -41.79 7.10 -0.93
CA PHE A 47 -41.74 8.39 -0.25
C PHE A 47 -40.75 9.31 -0.95
N ASP A 48 -40.93 10.62 -0.79
CA ASP A 48 -39.93 11.59 -1.25
C ASP A 48 -38.61 11.36 -0.55
N ALA A 49 -37.57 11.04 -1.30
CA ALA A 49 -36.23 10.91 -0.77
C ALA A 49 -35.68 12.31 -0.42
N VAL A 50 -35.13 12.44 0.77
CA VAL A 50 -34.42 13.65 1.21
C VAL A 50 -33.04 13.21 1.66
N THR A 51 -32.17 12.86 0.70
CA THR A 51 -30.82 12.41 0.96
C THR A 51 -29.83 13.35 0.30
N PRO A 52 -28.70 13.68 0.97
CA PRO A 52 -27.67 14.52 0.38
C PRO A 52 -26.77 13.74 -0.60
N TYR A 53 -27.33 12.83 -1.35
CA TYR A 53 -26.65 11.91 -2.26
C TYR A 53 -27.07 12.18 -3.71
N TYR A 54 -26.13 12.64 -4.53
CA TYR A 54 -26.37 13.15 -5.87
C TYR A 54 -25.58 12.41 -6.93
N TYR A 55 -26.15 12.33 -8.14
CA TYR A 55 -25.50 11.89 -9.36
C TYR A 55 -25.82 12.84 -10.52
N SER A 56 -24.91 12.98 -11.48
CA SER A 56 -25.13 13.84 -12.64
C SER A 56 -26.00 13.18 -13.72
N CYS A 57 -26.76 14.01 -14.40
CA CYS A 57 -27.45 13.65 -15.63
C CYS A 57 -27.63 14.91 -16.51
N TYR A 58 -28.11 14.73 -17.74
CA TYR A 58 -28.46 15.80 -18.66
C TYR A 58 -29.99 15.90 -18.80
N ASP A 59 -30.64 16.31 -17.73
CA ASP A 59 -32.09 16.49 -17.62
C ASP A 59 -32.44 17.99 -17.47
N GLU A 60 -33.71 18.33 -17.29
CA GLU A 60 -34.19 19.71 -17.20
C GLU A 60 -34.08 20.30 -15.75
N GLU A 61 -34.16 19.46 -14.73
CA GLU A 61 -34.23 19.90 -13.33
C GLU A 61 -32.96 19.53 -12.55
N ASP A 62 -32.43 20.47 -11.79
CA ASP A 62 -31.31 20.29 -10.87
C ASP A 62 -31.83 20.28 -9.41
N GLU A 63 -31.67 19.16 -8.74
CA GLU A 63 -32.12 18.94 -7.34
C GLU A 63 -31.03 19.29 -6.34
N SER A 64 -29.78 19.48 -6.76
CA SER A 64 -28.69 19.93 -5.88
C SER A 64 -28.82 21.44 -5.60
N VAL A 65 -28.97 21.79 -4.32
CA VAL A 65 -29.02 23.18 -3.88
C VAL A 65 -27.71 23.52 -3.15
N PRO A 66 -26.79 24.28 -3.78
CA PRO A 66 -25.57 24.73 -3.12
C PRO A 66 -25.89 25.65 -1.94
N SER A 67 -25.25 25.39 -0.80
CA SER A 67 -25.33 26.27 0.38
C SER A 67 -24.50 27.54 0.20
N HIS A 68 -24.63 28.50 1.10
CA HIS A 68 -23.77 29.69 1.19
C HIS A 68 -22.63 29.53 2.21
N GLU A 69 -22.56 28.37 2.88
CA GLU A 69 -21.53 28.08 3.86
C GLU A 69 -20.15 27.86 3.20
N LYS A 70 -19.10 28.05 3.98
CA LYS A 70 -17.77 27.64 3.52
C LYS A 70 -17.69 26.13 3.50
N LYS A 71 -17.38 25.58 2.34
CA LYS A 71 -17.39 24.14 2.10
C LYS A 71 -16.07 23.64 1.53
N ILE A 72 -15.74 22.40 1.84
CA ILE A 72 -14.54 21.73 1.39
C ILE A 72 -14.94 20.44 0.66
N LEU A 73 -14.37 20.25 -0.52
CA LEU A 73 -14.57 19.05 -1.32
C LEU A 73 -13.43 18.05 -1.07
N VAL A 74 -13.77 16.84 -0.66
CA VAL A 74 -12.83 15.70 -0.55
C VAL A 74 -13.03 14.80 -1.76
N ILE A 75 -11.94 14.50 -2.47
CA ILE A 75 -11.96 13.54 -3.58
C ILE A 75 -11.58 12.16 -3.04
N GLY A 76 -12.45 11.19 -3.25
CA GLY A 76 -12.26 9.80 -2.81
C GLY A 76 -11.25 9.02 -3.65
N SER A 77 -11.12 7.74 -3.32
CA SER A 77 -10.15 6.82 -3.97
C SER A 77 -10.71 6.08 -5.19
N GLY A 78 -12.01 6.16 -5.42
CA GLY A 78 -12.68 5.32 -6.39
C GLY A 78 -12.84 3.87 -5.94
N PRO A 79 -13.11 2.95 -6.86
CA PRO A 79 -13.21 1.52 -6.55
C PRO A 79 -11.89 0.97 -5.98
N ILE A 80 -12.00 0.14 -4.95
CA ILE A 80 -10.85 -0.53 -4.35
C ILE A 80 -10.26 -1.52 -5.37
N ARG A 81 -8.96 -1.46 -5.56
CA ARG A 81 -8.18 -2.33 -6.46
C ARG A 81 -7.10 -3.06 -5.68
N ILE A 82 -6.63 -4.19 -6.19
CA ILE A 82 -5.37 -4.77 -5.72
C ILE A 82 -4.27 -3.71 -5.91
N GLY A 83 -3.49 -3.42 -4.88
CA GLY A 83 -2.53 -2.31 -4.85
C GLY A 83 -3.07 -1.03 -4.18
N GLN A 84 -4.35 -1.02 -3.80
CA GLN A 84 -4.99 0.01 -2.96
C GLN A 84 -5.87 -0.69 -1.93
N GLY A 85 -5.90 -0.21 -0.70
CA GLY A 85 -6.73 -0.77 0.34
C GLY A 85 -7.79 0.21 0.84
N ILE A 86 -8.53 -0.20 1.88
CA ILE A 86 -9.59 0.58 2.50
C ILE A 86 -9.06 1.79 3.30
N GLU A 87 -7.76 1.89 3.51
CA GLU A 87 -7.10 2.98 4.24
C GLU A 87 -7.41 4.36 3.69
N PHE A 88 -7.56 4.47 2.37
CA PHE A 88 -7.91 5.74 1.73
C PHE A 88 -9.35 6.13 1.99
N ASP A 89 -10.27 5.17 2.02
CA ASP A 89 -11.65 5.44 2.40
C ASP A 89 -11.76 5.85 3.87
N TYR A 90 -11.06 5.14 4.76
CA TYR A 90 -10.92 5.55 6.16
C TYR A 90 -10.46 7.00 6.30
N CYS A 91 -9.41 7.38 5.55
CA CYS A 91 -8.89 8.75 5.59
C CYS A 91 -9.90 9.77 5.03
N CYS A 92 -10.66 9.42 3.99
CA CYS A 92 -11.73 10.28 3.48
C CYS A 92 -12.82 10.50 4.51
N VAL A 93 -13.29 9.44 5.18
CA VAL A 93 -14.33 9.52 6.24
C VAL A 93 -13.84 10.36 7.41
N GLN A 94 -12.65 10.07 7.94
CA GLN A 94 -12.06 10.85 9.04
C GLN A 94 -11.82 12.31 8.64
N GLY A 95 -11.44 12.56 7.38
CA GLY A 95 -11.27 13.90 6.83
C GLY A 95 -12.58 14.69 6.77
N VAL A 96 -13.64 14.06 6.30
CA VAL A 96 -15.00 14.63 6.28
C VAL A 96 -15.45 15.02 7.69
N TRP A 97 -15.32 14.11 8.66
CA TRP A 97 -15.69 14.40 10.04
C TRP A 97 -14.85 15.53 10.66
N ALA A 98 -13.55 15.56 10.36
CA ALA A 98 -12.67 16.63 10.82
C ALA A 98 -13.05 18.00 10.21
N ILE A 99 -13.45 18.05 8.95
CA ILE A 99 -13.95 19.25 8.27
C ILE A 99 -15.22 19.77 8.97
N LYS A 100 -16.17 18.89 9.28
CA LYS A 100 -17.42 19.22 10.01
C LYS A 100 -17.11 19.71 11.42
N ASP A 101 -16.21 19.06 12.15
CA ASP A 101 -15.76 19.48 13.49
C ASP A 101 -15.16 20.90 13.49
N LEU A 102 -14.53 21.30 12.39
CA LEU A 102 -13.92 22.63 12.22
C LEU A 102 -14.92 23.69 11.70
N GLY A 103 -16.20 23.32 11.54
CA GLY A 103 -17.29 24.23 11.19
C GLY A 103 -17.41 24.54 9.69
N TYR A 104 -16.89 23.66 8.82
CA TYR A 104 -17.08 23.72 7.38
C TYR A 104 -18.11 22.70 6.92
N GLU A 105 -18.84 23.00 5.85
CA GLU A 105 -19.64 21.99 5.14
C GLU A 105 -18.71 21.02 4.41
N ALA A 106 -18.88 19.74 4.63
CA ALA A 106 -18.06 18.70 4.05
C ALA A 106 -18.74 18.03 2.87
N ILE A 107 -18.16 18.15 1.70
CA ILE A 107 -18.62 17.48 0.48
C ILE A 107 -17.64 16.38 0.13
N ILE A 108 -18.14 15.20 -0.20
CA ILE A 108 -17.33 14.13 -0.76
C ILE A 108 -17.76 13.81 -2.18
N MET A 109 -16.79 13.48 -3.03
CA MET A 109 -17.01 12.96 -4.37
C MET A 109 -16.28 11.64 -4.50
N ASN A 110 -17.02 10.57 -4.77
CA ASN A 110 -16.47 9.22 -4.93
C ASN A 110 -17.40 8.38 -5.82
N ASN A 111 -16.89 7.31 -6.42
CA ASN A 111 -17.66 6.40 -7.27
C ASN A 111 -17.52 4.93 -6.86
N ASN A 112 -17.20 4.66 -5.61
CA ASN A 112 -17.27 3.33 -5.03
C ASN A 112 -18.62 3.16 -4.31
N PRO A 113 -19.54 2.27 -4.77
CA PRO A 113 -20.85 2.11 -4.16
C PRO A 113 -20.84 1.32 -2.85
N GLU A 114 -19.74 0.65 -2.52
CA GLU A 114 -19.62 -0.31 -1.42
C GLU A 114 -18.57 0.15 -0.39
N THR A 115 -18.68 1.41 0.08
CA THR A 115 -17.72 1.92 1.04
C THR A 115 -18.34 2.99 1.94
N VAL A 116 -17.76 3.22 3.13
CA VAL A 116 -18.31 4.11 4.17
C VAL A 116 -18.31 5.58 3.72
N SER A 117 -17.35 6.02 2.91
CA SER A 117 -17.32 7.40 2.42
C SER A 117 -18.51 7.74 1.51
N THR A 118 -19.14 6.72 0.91
CA THR A 118 -20.33 6.86 0.07
C THR A 118 -21.64 6.52 0.79
N ASP A 119 -21.61 6.33 2.10
CA ASP A 119 -22.82 6.30 2.90
C ASP A 119 -23.42 7.71 2.99
N PHE A 120 -24.71 7.81 2.79
CA PHE A 120 -25.42 9.09 2.67
C PHE A 120 -25.36 9.98 3.94
N ASP A 121 -25.03 9.42 5.08
CA ASP A 121 -24.94 10.10 6.39
C ASP A 121 -23.50 10.48 6.79
N THR A 122 -22.50 10.12 6.00
CA THR A 122 -21.09 10.40 6.30
C THR A 122 -20.77 11.88 6.12
N SER A 123 -21.10 12.46 4.97
CA SER A 123 -20.85 13.86 4.61
C SER A 123 -22.13 14.72 4.63
N ASP A 124 -21.99 16.03 4.50
CA ASP A 124 -23.14 16.92 4.33
C ASP A 124 -23.70 16.80 2.92
N LYS A 125 -22.83 16.50 1.92
CA LYS A 125 -23.21 16.15 0.56
C LYS A 125 -22.27 15.12 -0.03
N LEU A 126 -22.84 14.17 -0.76
CA LEU A 126 -22.14 13.16 -1.53
C LEU A 126 -22.46 13.32 -3.02
N TYR A 127 -21.42 13.45 -3.84
CA TYR A 127 -21.52 13.35 -5.29
C TYR A 127 -20.98 12.00 -5.74
N PHE A 128 -21.86 11.14 -6.23
CA PHE A 128 -21.49 9.83 -6.76
C PHE A 128 -21.14 9.98 -8.25
N GLU A 129 -19.87 10.31 -8.51
CA GLU A 129 -19.40 10.72 -9.82
C GLU A 129 -18.06 10.09 -10.15
N SER A 130 -17.77 9.95 -11.43
CA SER A 130 -16.46 9.51 -11.90
C SER A 130 -15.37 10.49 -11.49
N LEU A 131 -14.23 9.95 -11.05
CA LEU A 131 -13.08 10.76 -10.62
C LEU A 131 -12.21 11.21 -11.80
N ASN A 132 -12.81 11.58 -12.91
CA ASN A 132 -12.13 12.26 -14.01
C ASN A 132 -12.20 13.79 -13.83
N ILE A 133 -11.34 14.51 -14.54
CA ILE A 133 -11.22 15.96 -14.36
C ILE A 133 -12.49 16.73 -14.77
N ASP A 134 -13.23 16.23 -15.76
CA ASP A 134 -14.37 16.95 -16.31
C ASP A 134 -15.55 16.89 -15.31
N ASP A 135 -15.84 15.72 -14.74
CA ASP A 135 -16.89 15.55 -13.71
C ASP A 135 -16.51 16.24 -12.41
N VAL A 136 -15.24 16.15 -11.99
CA VAL A 136 -14.74 16.90 -10.81
C VAL A 136 -14.92 18.41 -11.00
N MET A 137 -14.60 18.94 -12.17
CA MET A 137 -14.80 20.37 -12.47
C MET A 137 -16.27 20.78 -12.51
N ASN A 138 -17.18 19.90 -12.94
CA ASN A 138 -18.62 20.18 -12.91
C ASN A 138 -19.13 20.32 -11.47
N VAL A 139 -18.74 19.42 -10.56
CA VAL A 139 -19.06 19.53 -9.12
C VAL A 139 -18.44 20.79 -8.51
N ILE A 140 -17.16 21.09 -8.82
CA ILE A 140 -16.51 22.32 -8.33
C ILE A 140 -17.22 23.59 -8.79
N LYS A 141 -17.63 23.67 -10.07
CA LYS A 141 -18.39 24.81 -10.61
C LYS A 141 -19.75 24.95 -9.92
N ARG A 142 -20.42 23.83 -9.65
CA ARG A 142 -21.72 23.79 -8.98
C ARG A 142 -21.62 24.25 -7.52
N GLU A 143 -20.72 23.61 -6.75
CA GLU A 143 -20.63 23.81 -5.31
C GLU A 143 -19.75 25.00 -4.89
N ARG A 144 -18.77 25.37 -5.72
CA ARG A 144 -17.79 26.44 -5.45
C ARG A 144 -17.10 26.29 -4.10
N PRO A 145 -16.46 25.15 -3.83
CA PRO A 145 -15.83 24.91 -2.54
C PRO A 145 -14.71 25.91 -2.27
N TYR A 146 -14.45 26.19 -0.98
CA TYR A 146 -13.30 26.96 -0.54
C TYR A 146 -11.98 26.33 -0.96
N GLY A 147 -11.93 24.98 -0.97
CA GLY A 147 -10.80 24.23 -1.44
C GLY A 147 -11.12 22.75 -1.63
N VAL A 148 -10.17 22.03 -2.24
CA VAL A 148 -10.27 20.62 -2.56
C VAL A 148 -9.14 19.85 -1.88
N ILE A 149 -9.46 18.75 -1.19
CA ILE A 149 -8.47 17.84 -0.56
C ILE A 149 -8.31 16.61 -1.44
N LEU A 150 -7.05 16.31 -1.81
CA LEU A 150 -6.66 15.17 -2.65
C LEU A 150 -5.88 14.10 -1.88
N GLN A 151 -5.26 14.44 -0.77
CA GLN A 151 -4.30 13.56 -0.07
C GLN A 151 -4.93 12.31 0.55
N PHE A 152 -6.26 12.25 0.69
CA PHE A 152 -6.95 11.13 1.33
C PHE A 152 -7.37 10.04 0.37
N GLY A 153 -7.60 10.36 -0.89
CA GLY A 153 -8.07 9.40 -1.91
C GLY A 153 -6.96 8.62 -2.64
N GLY A 154 -5.74 8.62 -2.09
CA GLY A 154 -4.61 7.91 -2.67
C GLY A 154 -4.18 8.45 -4.03
N GLN A 155 -3.56 7.60 -4.85
CA GLN A 155 -3.03 8.02 -6.15
C GLN A 155 -4.14 8.45 -7.12
N THR A 156 -5.33 7.87 -7.02
CA THR A 156 -6.46 8.22 -7.91
C THR A 156 -6.81 9.70 -7.82
N SER A 157 -6.95 10.24 -6.62
CA SER A 157 -7.25 11.65 -6.40
C SER A 157 -6.01 12.53 -6.64
N LEU A 158 -4.82 12.07 -6.25
CA LEU A 158 -3.59 12.84 -6.38
C LEU A 158 -3.23 13.11 -7.85
N ASN A 159 -3.53 12.18 -8.76
CA ASN A 159 -3.37 12.35 -10.22
C ASN A 159 -4.21 13.50 -10.82
N LEU A 160 -5.15 14.05 -10.07
CA LEU A 160 -5.91 15.23 -10.48
C LEU A 160 -5.20 16.56 -10.13
N ALA A 161 -4.14 16.53 -9.31
CA ALA A 161 -3.50 17.72 -8.76
C ALA A 161 -3.01 18.69 -9.86
N GLU A 162 -2.31 18.20 -10.87
CA GLU A 162 -1.84 19.00 -12.00
C GLU A 162 -3.00 19.68 -12.74
N LYS A 163 -4.01 18.89 -13.08
CA LYS A 163 -5.17 19.33 -13.84
C LYS A 163 -6.03 20.35 -13.09
N LEU A 164 -6.13 20.24 -11.78
CA LEU A 164 -6.83 21.20 -10.91
C LEU A 164 -5.99 22.46 -10.71
N ASN A 165 -4.68 22.31 -10.47
CA ASN A 165 -3.77 23.44 -10.32
C ASN A 165 -3.73 24.31 -11.59
N SER A 166 -3.68 23.72 -12.79
CA SER A 166 -3.71 24.44 -14.07
C SER A 166 -5.01 25.21 -14.30
N ARG A 167 -6.09 24.87 -13.58
CA ARG A 167 -7.39 25.56 -13.59
C ARG A 167 -7.58 26.52 -12.41
N SER A 168 -6.49 26.80 -11.67
CA SER A 168 -6.48 27.69 -10.51
C SER A 168 -7.45 27.28 -9.40
N ILE A 169 -7.69 25.97 -9.24
CA ILE A 169 -8.46 25.43 -8.13
C ILE A 169 -7.57 25.41 -6.88
N ASN A 170 -8.13 25.89 -5.77
CA ASN A 170 -7.44 25.89 -4.48
C ASN A 170 -7.34 24.45 -3.92
N ILE A 171 -6.16 23.86 -4.03
CA ILE A 171 -5.84 22.54 -3.43
C ILE A 171 -5.39 22.79 -1.99
N LEU A 172 -6.10 22.20 -1.02
CA LEU A 172 -5.75 22.24 0.39
C LEU A 172 -4.74 21.13 0.70
N GLY A 173 -3.69 21.50 1.41
CA GLY A 173 -2.58 20.61 1.74
C GLY A 173 -1.30 20.94 0.98
N THR A 174 -0.49 19.91 0.69
CA THR A 174 0.76 20.07 -0.05
C THR A 174 0.49 20.59 -1.47
N ALA A 175 1.17 21.65 -1.86
CA ALA A 175 0.99 22.28 -3.18
C ALA A 175 1.44 21.34 -4.32
N TYR A 176 0.78 21.46 -5.48
CA TYR A 176 1.05 20.60 -6.65
C TYR A 176 2.53 20.49 -7.01
N HIS A 177 3.26 21.61 -7.08
CA HIS A 177 4.66 21.60 -7.45
C HIS A 177 5.55 20.80 -6.48
N ASN A 178 5.18 20.71 -5.20
CA ASN A 178 5.87 19.90 -4.21
C ASN A 178 5.48 18.42 -4.28
N ILE A 179 4.23 18.15 -4.70
CA ILE A 179 3.78 16.78 -5.03
C ILE A 179 4.57 16.28 -6.24
N ASP A 180 4.65 17.07 -7.32
CA ASP A 180 5.41 16.75 -8.52
C ASP A 180 6.91 16.52 -8.21
N LEU A 181 7.50 17.36 -7.34
CA LEU A 181 8.88 17.20 -6.88
C LEU A 181 9.10 15.88 -6.12
N ALA A 182 8.12 15.41 -5.37
CA ALA A 182 8.19 14.14 -4.64
C ALA A 182 7.96 12.91 -5.53
N GLU A 183 7.12 13.05 -6.58
CA GLU A 183 6.75 11.94 -7.48
C GLU A 183 7.71 11.80 -8.67
N ASP A 184 8.31 12.89 -9.12
CA ASP A 184 9.34 12.88 -10.17
C ASP A 184 10.67 12.37 -9.59
N ARG A 185 11.08 11.19 -10.06
CA ARG A 185 12.27 10.52 -9.51
C ARG A 185 13.56 11.34 -9.64
N GLU A 186 13.76 11.99 -10.77
CA GLU A 186 14.99 12.75 -11.04
C GLU A 186 15.07 13.96 -10.11
N LYS A 187 14.01 14.77 -10.07
CA LYS A 187 13.88 15.92 -9.17
C LYS A 187 13.99 15.52 -7.70
N PHE A 188 13.37 14.39 -7.35
CA PHE A 188 13.40 13.88 -5.99
C PHE A 188 14.80 13.43 -5.57
N CYS A 189 15.54 12.72 -6.45
CA CYS A 189 16.92 12.34 -6.18
C CYS A 189 17.83 13.58 -6.01
N GLU A 190 17.69 14.59 -6.88
CA GLU A 190 18.42 15.87 -6.74
C GLU A 190 18.12 16.57 -5.40
N LEU A 191 16.84 16.58 -5.00
CA LEU A 191 16.44 17.12 -3.69
C LEU A 191 17.15 16.39 -2.55
N LEU A 192 17.09 15.06 -2.51
CA LEU A 192 17.70 14.26 -1.45
C LEU A 192 19.22 14.37 -1.43
N GLU A 193 19.87 14.46 -2.59
CA GLU A 193 21.30 14.75 -2.70
C GLU A 193 21.66 16.09 -2.08
N SER A 194 20.88 17.14 -2.37
CA SER A 194 21.06 18.46 -1.76
C SER A 194 20.90 18.47 -0.24
N LEU A 195 20.09 17.55 0.27
CA LEU A 195 19.90 17.29 1.70
C LEU A 195 20.93 16.31 2.28
N HIS A 196 21.89 15.80 1.50
CA HIS A 196 22.83 14.76 1.92
C HIS A 196 22.13 13.53 2.52
N ILE A 197 21.00 13.13 1.94
CA ILE A 197 20.24 11.94 2.30
C ILE A 197 20.41 10.91 1.18
N ALA A 198 20.73 9.68 1.55
CA ALA A 198 21.00 8.65 0.57
C ALA A 198 19.73 8.11 -0.09
N VAL A 199 19.84 7.82 -1.38
CA VAL A 199 18.87 7.07 -2.19
C VAL A 199 19.57 5.86 -2.81
N PRO A 200 18.87 4.78 -3.16
CA PRO A 200 19.44 3.73 -3.99
C PRO A 200 19.88 4.32 -5.33
N GLU A 201 21.09 3.97 -5.77
CA GLU A 201 21.57 4.39 -7.07
C GLU A 201 20.74 3.72 -8.18
N GLY A 202 20.34 4.46 -9.20
CA GLY A 202 19.49 3.94 -10.26
C GLY A 202 19.69 4.65 -11.59
N LEU A 203 19.29 3.95 -12.67
CA LEU A 203 19.43 4.41 -14.05
C LEU A 203 18.14 4.16 -14.81
N ALA A 204 17.75 5.11 -15.66
CA ALA A 204 16.70 4.90 -16.65
C ALA A 204 17.33 4.32 -17.92
N VAL A 205 16.77 3.23 -18.44
CA VAL A 205 17.28 2.53 -19.63
C VAL A 205 16.16 2.34 -20.65
N THR A 206 16.51 2.43 -21.92
CA THR A 206 15.56 2.34 -23.04
C THR A 206 15.78 1.09 -23.90
N ASN A 207 16.89 0.42 -23.70
CA ASN A 207 17.28 -0.77 -24.45
C ASN A 207 18.12 -1.75 -23.61
N GLU A 208 18.34 -2.96 -24.15
CA GLU A 208 19.05 -4.04 -23.47
C GLU A 208 20.54 -3.70 -23.23
N GLU A 209 21.19 -2.96 -24.14
CA GLU A 209 22.59 -2.58 -24.02
C GLU A 209 22.81 -1.62 -22.84
N GLU A 210 21.97 -0.60 -22.71
CA GLU A 210 21.95 0.31 -21.55
C GLU A 210 21.67 -0.42 -20.24
N ALA A 211 20.78 -1.43 -20.27
CA ALA A 211 20.49 -2.23 -19.10
C ALA A 211 21.70 -3.02 -18.61
N PHE A 212 22.47 -3.65 -19.51
CA PHE A 212 23.71 -4.33 -19.14
C PHE A 212 24.83 -3.35 -18.72
N GLU A 213 24.81 -2.12 -19.22
CA GLU A 213 25.71 -1.09 -18.72
C GLU A 213 25.36 -0.70 -17.27
N ALA A 214 24.05 -0.56 -16.96
CA ALA A 214 23.57 -0.35 -15.60
C ALA A 214 24.03 -1.49 -14.67
N VAL A 215 23.93 -2.76 -15.10
CA VAL A 215 24.44 -3.92 -14.32
C VAL A 215 25.93 -3.80 -14.04
N ARG A 216 26.75 -3.43 -15.04
CA ARG A 216 28.21 -3.26 -14.83
C ARG A 216 28.53 -2.18 -13.80
N ARG A 217 27.68 -1.16 -13.69
CA ARG A 217 27.86 -0.06 -12.74
C ARG A 217 27.34 -0.38 -11.35
N LEU A 218 26.14 -0.94 -11.26
CA LEU A 218 25.41 -1.12 -9.99
C LEU A 218 25.66 -2.49 -9.34
N GLY A 219 25.95 -3.53 -10.13
CA GLY A 219 26.03 -4.92 -9.66
C GLY A 219 24.66 -5.51 -9.33
N TYR A 220 24.60 -6.84 -9.16
CA TYR A 220 23.40 -7.53 -8.67
C TYR A 220 23.40 -7.62 -7.15
N PRO A 221 22.19 -7.72 -6.50
CA PRO A 221 20.85 -7.71 -7.10
C PRO A 221 20.34 -6.32 -7.44
N LEU A 222 19.39 -6.23 -8.39
CA LEU A 222 18.78 -4.99 -8.89
C LEU A 222 17.26 -5.05 -8.81
N VAL A 223 16.62 -3.90 -8.61
CA VAL A 223 15.18 -3.72 -8.78
C VAL A 223 14.93 -3.18 -10.18
N VAL A 224 14.12 -3.87 -10.97
CA VAL A 224 13.70 -3.42 -12.31
C VAL A 224 12.22 -3.10 -12.29
N ARG A 225 11.85 -1.94 -12.87
CA ARG A 225 10.46 -1.48 -12.88
C ARG A 225 10.16 -0.59 -14.09
N PRO A 226 8.93 -0.57 -14.62
CA PRO A 226 8.48 0.46 -15.55
C PRO A 226 8.51 1.84 -14.87
N SER A 227 8.63 2.92 -15.66
CA SER A 227 8.68 4.30 -15.13
C SER A 227 7.41 4.72 -14.39
N TYR A 228 6.26 4.17 -14.77
CA TYR A 228 4.97 4.46 -14.15
C TYR A 228 4.33 3.17 -13.63
N VAL A 229 4.24 3.05 -12.31
CA VAL A 229 3.71 1.84 -11.63
C VAL A 229 2.76 2.23 -10.52
N ILE A 230 1.64 1.50 -10.39
CA ILE A 230 0.74 1.58 -9.23
C ILE A 230 0.80 0.25 -8.49
N GLY A 231 1.06 0.29 -7.17
CA GLY A 231 1.11 -0.90 -6.31
C GLY A 231 2.19 -1.90 -6.69
N GLY A 232 3.34 -1.44 -7.20
CA GLY A 232 4.48 -2.28 -7.55
C GLY A 232 4.26 -3.21 -8.74
N ARG A 233 3.20 -3.03 -9.53
CA ARG A 233 2.87 -3.90 -10.67
C ARG A 233 4.03 -3.94 -11.67
N ALA A 234 4.40 -5.16 -12.10
CA ALA A 234 5.51 -5.43 -12.99
C ALA A 234 6.89 -5.01 -12.44
N MET A 235 7.04 -4.75 -11.14
CA MET A 235 8.36 -4.63 -10.51
C MET A 235 8.93 -6.02 -10.19
N GLN A 236 10.24 -6.17 -10.32
CA GLN A 236 10.92 -7.42 -10.00
C GLN A 236 12.33 -7.16 -9.45
N VAL A 237 12.75 -7.94 -8.47
CA VAL A 237 14.16 -8.05 -8.09
C VAL A 237 14.82 -9.10 -8.99
N VAL A 238 15.93 -8.75 -9.62
CA VAL A 238 16.70 -9.63 -10.50
C VAL A 238 18.10 -9.86 -9.93
N TYR A 239 18.56 -11.10 -10.01
CA TYR A 239 19.81 -11.55 -9.38
C TYR A 239 20.90 -11.91 -10.39
N ASN A 240 20.58 -11.98 -11.68
CA ASN A 240 21.52 -12.36 -12.75
C ASN A 240 21.03 -11.90 -14.13
N ASP A 241 21.93 -12.00 -15.11
CA ASP A 241 21.68 -11.60 -16.51
C ASP A 241 20.49 -12.33 -17.15
N THR A 242 20.26 -13.58 -16.80
CA THR A 242 19.15 -14.38 -17.35
C THR A 242 17.81 -13.84 -16.91
N GLU A 243 17.69 -13.47 -15.63
CA GLU A 243 16.48 -12.88 -15.07
C GLU A 243 16.23 -11.48 -15.64
N LEU A 244 17.29 -10.68 -15.76
CA LEU A 244 17.20 -9.34 -16.35
C LEU A 244 16.73 -9.39 -17.81
N THR A 245 17.39 -10.21 -18.64
CA THR A 245 17.02 -10.35 -20.07
C THR A 245 15.58 -10.79 -20.24
N ARG A 246 15.12 -11.69 -19.38
CA ARG A 246 13.73 -12.15 -19.41
C ARG A 246 12.76 -11.03 -19.04
N TYR A 247 13.05 -10.29 -17.96
CA TYR A 247 12.25 -9.15 -17.54
C TYR A 247 12.13 -8.09 -18.64
N LEU A 248 13.25 -7.72 -19.26
CA LEU A 248 13.28 -6.71 -20.33
C LEU A 248 12.40 -7.11 -21.51
N LYS A 249 12.39 -8.40 -21.90
CA LYS A 249 11.50 -8.90 -22.97
C LYS A 249 10.02 -8.78 -22.61
N GLU A 250 9.68 -9.02 -21.35
CA GLU A 250 8.31 -8.89 -20.84
C GLU A 250 7.91 -7.40 -20.70
N ALA A 251 8.80 -6.55 -20.16
CA ALA A 251 8.55 -5.13 -19.92
C ALA A 251 8.45 -4.31 -21.21
N VAL A 252 9.33 -4.55 -22.19
CA VAL A 252 9.29 -3.87 -23.50
C VAL A 252 8.00 -4.19 -24.27
N SER A 253 7.42 -5.36 -24.05
CA SER A 253 6.09 -5.69 -24.62
C SER A 253 4.92 -4.91 -24.00
N LEU A 254 5.12 -4.37 -22.78
CA LEU A 254 4.10 -3.66 -22.02
C LEU A 254 4.19 -2.12 -22.18
N SER A 255 5.35 -1.59 -22.55
CA SER A 255 5.56 -0.15 -22.70
C SER A 255 6.62 0.15 -23.76
N THR A 256 6.20 0.49 -24.95
CA THR A 256 7.10 0.88 -26.07
C THR A 256 7.54 2.34 -26.02
N GLU A 257 6.98 3.16 -25.12
CA GLU A 257 7.18 4.62 -25.12
C GLU A 257 7.89 5.14 -23.85
N HIS A 258 8.09 4.30 -22.81
CA HIS A 258 8.66 4.75 -21.55
C HIS A 258 9.89 3.93 -21.14
N PRO A 259 10.94 4.56 -20.56
CA PRO A 259 12.12 3.87 -20.10
C PRO A 259 11.80 2.89 -18.95
N VAL A 260 12.63 1.85 -18.82
CA VAL A 260 12.66 0.97 -17.65
C VAL A 260 13.65 1.55 -16.65
N LEU A 261 13.27 1.57 -15.38
CA LEU A 261 14.15 1.98 -14.29
C LEU A 261 14.85 0.76 -13.70
N ILE A 262 16.16 0.86 -13.52
CA ILE A 262 17.01 -0.16 -12.90
C ILE A 262 17.66 0.48 -11.68
N ASP A 263 17.31 0.00 -10.49
CA ASP A 263 17.78 0.52 -9.21
C ASP A 263 18.59 -0.51 -8.46
N GLN A 264 19.59 -0.08 -7.71
CA GLN A 264 20.28 -0.91 -6.74
C GLN A 264 19.27 -1.47 -5.73
N TYR A 265 19.25 -2.78 -5.52
CA TYR A 265 18.46 -3.38 -4.48
C TYR A 265 19.18 -3.31 -3.14
N ILE A 266 18.60 -2.60 -2.18
CA ILE A 266 19.16 -2.49 -0.83
C ILE A 266 18.66 -3.69 -0.01
N GLN A 267 19.57 -4.61 0.28
CA GLN A 267 19.30 -5.75 1.15
C GLN A 267 19.32 -5.28 2.61
N GLY A 268 18.16 -4.96 3.14
CA GLY A 268 18.07 -4.42 4.49
C GLY A 268 16.65 -4.45 5.01
N LYS A 269 16.48 -3.91 6.21
CA LYS A 269 15.17 -3.73 6.84
C LYS A 269 14.43 -2.60 6.16
N GLU A 270 13.15 -2.81 5.91
CA GLU A 270 12.27 -1.74 5.48
C GLU A 270 11.60 -1.09 6.68
N ILE A 271 11.54 0.23 6.66
CA ILE A 271 11.00 1.05 7.73
C ILE A 271 10.07 2.07 7.12
N GLU A 272 8.92 2.26 7.72
CA GLU A 272 7.90 3.19 7.25
C GLU A 272 7.62 4.25 8.32
N VAL A 273 7.62 5.51 7.91
CA VAL A 273 7.32 6.66 8.77
C VAL A 273 6.19 7.47 8.16
N ASP A 274 5.07 7.52 8.87
CA ASP A 274 3.99 8.44 8.57
C ASP A 274 4.05 9.64 9.49
N ALA A 275 3.84 10.82 8.93
CA ALA A 275 3.90 12.05 9.67
C ALA A 275 2.81 13.04 9.24
N ILE A 276 2.52 13.99 10.13
CA ILE A 276 1.70 15.16 9.86
C ILE A 276 2.62 16.38 9.85
N ALA A 277 2.46 17.26 8.87
CA ALA A 277 3.22 18.51 8.79
C ALA A 277 2.29 19.71 8.55
N ASP A 278 2.67 20.89 9.01
CA ASP A 278 1.94 22.15 8.83
C ASP A 278 2.73 23.20 8.02
N GLY A 279 3.78 22.75 7.31
CA GLY A 279 4.70 23.58 6.56
C GLY A 279 5.88 24.13 7.40
N GLU A 280 5.79 24.10 8.73
CA GLU A 280 6.84 24.56 9.67
C GLU A 280 7.30 23.42 10.57
N ASP A 281 6.34 22.79 11.25
CA ASP A 281 6.55 21.71 12.19
C ASP A 281 6.07 20.38 11.64
N ILE A 282 6.54 19.28 12.26
CA ILE A 282 6.14 17.92 11.94
C ILE A 282 5.87 17.13 13.22
N LEU A 283 4.84 16.29 13.18
CA LEU A 283 4.54 15.28 14.20
C LEU A 283 4.65 13.89 13.59
N ILE A 284 5.46 13.04 14.18
CA ILE A 284 5.65 11.62 13.82
C ILE A 284 5.00 10.78 14.92
N PRO A 285 3.83 10.19 14.70
CA PRO A 285 3.14 9.37 15.71
C PRO A 285 3.91 8.12 16.09
N GLY A 286 4.67 7.54 15.15
CA GLY A 286 5.48 6.37 15.38
C GLY A 286 6.25 5.93 14.15
N ILE A 287 7.21 5.05 14.37
CA ILE A 287 8.02 4.40 13.33
C ILE A 287 7.58 2.95 13.25
N MET A 288 7.29 2.47 12.04
CA MET A 288 6.94 1.07 11.80
C MET A 288 8.11 0.33 11.16
N GLU A 289 8.51 -0.79 11.74
CA GLU A 289 9.55 -1.67 11.23
C GLU A 289 8.91 -2.90 10.58
N HIS A 290 9.32 -3.25 9.36
CA HIS A 290 8.85 -4.46 8.68
C HIS A 290 9.60 -5.70 9.14
N ILE A 291 8.90 -6.83 9.23
CA ILE A 291 9.51 -8.14 9.48
C ILE A 291 10.28 -8.58 8.23
N GLU A 292 9.65 -8.50 7.07
CA GLU A 292 10.26 -8.83 5.78
C GLU A 292 11.26 -7.74 5.37
N ARG A 293 12.34 -8.17 4.74
CA ARG A 293 13.34 -7.26 4.19
C ARG A 293 12.78 -6.44 3.02
N ALA A 294 13.40 -5.29 2.75
CA ALA A 294 13.06 -4.43 1.61
C ALA A 294 12.92 -5.24 0.31
N GLY A 295 11.99 -4.81 -0.55
CA GLY A 295 11.63 -5.51 -1.79
C GLY A 295 10.35 -6.34 -1.71
N VAL A 296 9.72 -6.43 -0.54
CA VAL A 296 8.32 -6.87 -0.39
C VAL A 296 7.46 -5.61 -0.28
N HIS A 297 6.35 -5.55 -1.02
CA HIS A 297 5.45 -4.39 -0.94
C HIS A 297 4.94 -4.17 0.49
N SER A 298 4.97 -2.93 0.97
CA SER A 298 4.60 -2.58 2.37
C SER A 298 3.21 -3.08 2.78
N GLY A 299 2.26 -3.16 1.84
CA GLY A 299 0.93 -3.75 2.06
C GLY A 299 0.95 -5.24 2.37
N ASP A 300 1.94 -5.97 1.85
CA ASP A 300 2.08 -7.41 2.00
C ASP A 300 3.05 -7.81 3.13
N SER A 301 3.79 -6.84 3.67
CA SER A 301 4.71 -7.05 4.78
C SER A 301 4.00 -7.04 6.12
N ILE A 302 4.52 -7.82 7.07
CA ILE A 302 4.18 -7.72 8.49
C ILE A 302 4.92 -6.50 9.05
N SER A 303 4.19 -5.53 9.60
CA SER A 303 4.79 -4.32 10.17
C SER A 303 4.54 -4.23 11.67
N VAL A 304 5.52 -3.82 12.41
CA VAL A 304 5.52 -3.75 13.88
C VAL A 304 5.68 -2.31 14.35
N TYR A 305 4.82 -1.87 15.26
CA TYR A 305 4.93 -0.64 16.01
C TYR A 305 4.90 -0.95 17.51
N PRO A 306 5.73 -0.30 18.35
CA PRO A 306 6.90 0.44 17.94
C PRO A 306 7.94 -0.48 17.29
N ASP A 307 8.89 0.09 16.58
CA ASP A 307 10.03 -0.65 16.04
C ASP A 307 10.68 -1.53 17.11
N TYR A 308 11.15 -2.71 16.74
CA TYR A 308 11.56 -3.73 17.72
C TYR A 308 13.06 -4.02 17.72
N SER A 309 13.78 -3.56 16.73
CA SER A 309 15.19 -3.87 16.54
C SER A 309 16.08 -2.67 16.15
N LEU A 310 15.52 -1.48 15.99
CA LEU A 310 16.28 -0.29 15.65
C LEU A 310 16.99 0.25 16.89
N SER A 311 18.18 0.83 16.70
CA SER A 311 18.88 1.56 17.76
C SER A 311 18.36 3.00 17.86
N GLU A 312 18.56 3.63 19.00
CA GLU A 312 18.21 5.04 19.23
C GLU A 312 18.86 5.99 18.19
N ASP A 313 20.09 5.69 17.73
CA ASP A 313 20.77 6.48 16.70
C ASP A 313 20.09 6.36 15.34
N VAL A 314 19.61 5.17 14.99
CA VAL A 314 18.85 4.93 13.75
C VAL A 314 17.50 5.63 13.84
N GLU A 315 16.76 5.51 14.95
CA GLU A 315 15.51 6.25 15.16
C GLU A 315 15.72 7.76 15.03
N ALA A 316 16.74 8.30 15.69
CA ALA A 316 17.04 9.74 15.63
C ALA A 316 17.36 10.20 14.21
N THR A 317 18.06 9.37 13.43
CA THR A 317 18.38 9.66 12.03
C THR A 317 17.12 9.64 11.16
N LEU A 318 16.21 8.66 11.33
CA LEU A 318 14.94 8.60 10.64
C LEU A 318 14.07 9.83 10.92
N VAL A 319 14.01 10.26 12.17
CA VAL A 319 13.30 11.47 12.58
C VAL A 319 13.91 12.73 11.94
N ASP A 320 15.24 12.86 11.92
CA ASP A 320 15.93 13.99 11.26
C ASP A 320 15.66 13.99 9.75
N TYR A 321 15.81 12.86 9.09
CA TYR A 321 15.56 12.75 7.65
C TYR A 321 14.11 13.10 7.31
N THR A 322 13.14 12.55 8.06
CA THR A 322 11.71 12.85 7.88
C THR A 322 11.43 14.35 8.01
N LYS A 323 12.01 15.02 9.05
CA LYS A 323 11.84 16.47 9.24
C LYS A 323 12.41 17.28 8.08
N ARG A 324 13.61 16.93 7.62
CA ARG A 324 14.30 17.67 6.55
C ARG A 324 13.60 17.50 5.22
N ILE A 325 13.12 16.28 4.90
CA ILE A 325 12.36 15.98 3.68
C ILE A 325 11.03 16.73 3.70
N ALA A 326 10.24 16.60 4.77
CA ALA A 326 8.94 17.25 4.87
C ALA A 326 9.06 18.78 4.77
N LYS A 327 10.11 19.38 5.36
CA LYS A 327 10.38 20.81 5.25
C LYS A 327 10.80 21.22 3.84
N ALA A 328 11.66 20.46 3.18
CA ALA A 328 12.13 20.76 1.83
C ALA A 328 11.00 20.65 0.80
N LEU A 329 10.08 19.70 0.98
CA LEU A 329 8.87 19.54 0.19
C LEU A 329 7.72 20.46 0.64
N ASN A 330 7.95 21.31 1.65
CA ASN A 330 6.90 22.17 2.22
C ASN A 330 5.57 21.42 2.41
N VAL A 331 5.65 20.24 3.04
CA VAL A 331 4.48 19.37 3.24
C VAL A 331 3.48 20.05 4.16
N VAL A 332 2.21 20.00 3.75
CA VAL A 332 1.07 20.37 4.61
C VAL A 332 0.06 19.22 4.58
N GLY A 333 -0.27 18.66 5.73
CA GLY A 333 -1.10 17.47 5.85
C GLY A 333 -0.28 16.21 6.09
N LEU A 334 -0.62 15.10 5.43
CA LEU A 334 0.03 13.80 5.61
C LEU A 334 1.23 13.62 4.67
N VAL A 335 2.22 12.91 5.16
CA VAL A 335 3.35 12.40 4.38
C VAL A 335 3.76 11.04 4.88
N ASN A 336 4.02 10.13 3.94
CA ASN A 336 4.56 8.80 4.19
C ASN A 336 5.95 8.70 3.55
N ILE A 337 6.92 8.18 4.28
CA ILE A 337 8.29 7.97 3.80
C ILE A 337 8.69 6.53 4.07
N GLN A 338 9.16 5.85 3.03
CA GLN A 338 9.71 4.50 3.12
C GLN A 338 11.23 4.55 3.07
N TYR A 339 11.85 3.85 4.00
CA TYR A 339 13.29 3.75 4.18
C TYR A 339 13.76 2.31 4.08
N ALA A 340 15.00 2.11 3.62
CA ALA A 340 15.73 0.86 3.76
C ALA A 340 16.98 1.09 4.62
N TYR A 341 17.23 0.19 5.57
CA TYR A 341 18.41 0.22 6.44
C TYR A 341 19.23 -1.06 6.23
N ASP A 342 20.44 -0.94 5.71
CA ASP A 342 21.32 -2.07 5.38
C ASP A 342 22.20 -2.53 6.57
N GLY A 343 21.97 -1.99 7.77
CA GLY A 343 22.78 -2.23 8.96
C GLY A 343 23.85 -1.17 9.18
N ASN A 344 24.11 -0.29 8.22
CA ASN A 344 25.10 0.76 8.29
C ASN A 344 24.55 2.13 7.83
N LYS A 345 23.74 2.15 6.77
CA LYS A 345 23.25 3.36 6.13
C LYS A 345 21.74 3.27 5.88
N ILE A 346 21.06 4.39 6.06
CA ILE A 346 19.64 4.56 5.78
C ILE A 346 19.49 5.18 4.40
N TYR A 347 18.64 4.57 3.57
CA TYR A 347 18.28 5.03 2.23
C TYR A 347 16.80 5.38 2.19
N VAL A 348 16.44 6.46 1.51
CA VAL A 348 15.04 6.77 1.20
C VAL A 348 14.66 6.00 -0.07
N ILE A 349 13.60 5.21 0.01
CA ILE A 349 13.06 4.47 -1.14
C ILE A 349 12.07 5.35 -1.91
N GLU A 350 11.08 5.92 -1.18
CA GLU A 350 10.07 6.80 -1.75
C GLU A 350 9.46 7.74 -0.71
N VAL A 351 8.88 8.83 -1.19
CA VAL A 351 8.10 9.77 -0.38
C VAL A 351 6.75 9.98 -1.04
N ASN A 352 5.71 9.83 -0.25
CA ASN A 352 4.32 9.99 -0.68
C ASN A 352 3.66 11.13 0.12
N PRO A 353 3.45 12.34 -0.44
CA PRO A 353 2.81 13.45 0.26
C PRO A 353 1.28 13.25 0.32
N ARG A 354 0.85 12.15 0.88
CA ARG A 354 -0.54 11.71 1.00
C ARG A 354 -0.70 10.68 2.12
N ALA A 355 -1.95 10.27 2.37
CA ALA A 355 -2.26 9.15 3.27
C ALA A 355 -1.61 7.84 2.80
N SER A 356 -1.30 6.99 3.78
CA SER A 356 -0.75 5.65 3.61
C SER A 356 -1.60 4.60 4.34
N ARG A 357 -1.22 3.34 4.21
CA ARG A 357 -1.86 2.20 4.88
C ARG A 357 -1.63 2.18 6.38
N THR A 358 -0.53 2.73 6.84
CA THR A 358 -0.17 2.77 8.26
C THR A 358 -0.88 3.88 9.03
N VAL A 359 -1.43 4.90 8.35
CA VAL A 359 -2.19 5.98 8.99
C VAL A 359 -3.35 5.50 9.87
N PRO A 360 -4.24 4.59 9.42
CA PRO A 360 -5.30 4.06 10.28
C PRO A 360 -4.75 3.30 11.50
N ILE A 361 -3.69 2.54 11.31
CA ILE A 361 -3.06 1.74 12.36
C ILE A 361 -2.43 2.65 13.41
N LEU A 362 -1.54 3.55 12.99
CA LEU A 362 -0.87 4.49 13.89
C LEU A 362 -1.89 5.38 14.62
N SER A 363 -2.92 5.87 13.92
CA SER A 363 -3.98 6.66 14.56
C SER A 363 -4.66 5.91 15.70
N LYS A 364 -4.93 4.61 15.54
CA LYS A 364 -5.57 3.78 16.55
C LYS A 364 -4.64 3.44 17.72
N VAL A 365 -3.42 2.99 17.43
CA VAL A 365 -2.51 2.46 18.46
C VAL A 365 -1.82 3.57 19.26
N THR A 366 -1.56 4.72 18.65
CA THR A 366 -0.97 5.88 19.33
C THR A 366 -2.00 6.84 19.89
N ARG A 367 -3.26 6.73 19.43
CA ARG A 367 -4.37 7.66 19.71
C ARG A 367 -4.11 9.09 19.22
N VAL A 368 -3.17 9.26 18.29
CA VAL A 368 -2.97 10.51 17.58
C VAL A 368 -3.96 10.57 16.40
N PRO A 369 -4.92 11.49 16.38
CA PRO A 369 -5.91 11.56 15.31
C PRO A 369 -5.30 12.18 14.05
N MET A 370 -4.46 11.40 13.35
CA MET A 370 -3.59 11.87 12.28
C MET A 370 -4.34 12.65 11.20
N VAL A 371 -5.47 12.12 10.72
CA VAL A 371 -6.26 12.75 9.66
C VAL A 371 -6.89 14.07 10.15
N LYS A 372 -7.38 14.11 11.39
CA LYS A 372 -7.94 15.34 11.98
C LYS A 372 -6.88 16.44 12.08
N LEU A 373 -5.67 16.10 12.54
CA LEU A 373 -4.56 17.04 12.60
C LEU A 373 -4.11 17.49 11.21
N ALA A 374 -4.10 16.60 10.24
CA ALA A 374 -3.78 16.92 8.85
C ALA A 374 -4.79 17.93 8.25
N VAL A 375 -6.10 17.73 8.47
CA VAL A 375 -7.14 18.68 8.02
C VAL A 375 -6.96 20.02 8.71
N ALA A 376 -6.70 20.03 10.02
CA ALA A 376 -6.45 21.26 10.76
C ALA A 376 -5.23 22.02 10.20
N ALA A 377 -4.11 21.31 9.92
CA ALA A 377 -2.94 21.89 9.29
C ALA A 377 -3.23 22.46 7.89
N MET A 378 -4.02 21.75 7.07
CA MET A 378 -4.45 22.22 5.76
C MET A 378 -5.28 23.50 5.82
N LEU A 379 -5.95 23.75 6.95
CA LEU A 379 -6.75 24.95 7.24
C LEU A 379 -5.96 26.03 7.99
N GLY A 380 -4.66 25.83 8.18
CA GLY A 380 -3.74 26.83 8.74
C GLY A 380 -3.55 26.76 10.26
N HIS A 381 -4.07 25.74 10.94
CA HIS A 381 -3.77 25.49 12.35
C HIS A 381 -2.35 24.93 12.52
N LYS A 382 -1.68 25.31 13.59
CA LYS A 382 -0.31 24.87 13.87
C LYS A 382 -0.28 23.62 14.73
N LEU A 383 0.61 22.67 14.39
CA LEU A 383 0.82 21.46 15.17
C LEU A 383 1.32 21.75 16.59
N SER A 384 2.15 22.79 16.74
CA SER A 384 2.65 23.26 18.04
C SER A 384 1.56 23.71 19.00
N GLU A 385 0.37 24.04 18.50
CA GLU A 385 -0.80 24.42 19.31
C GLU A 385 -1.69 23.21 19.67
N SER A 386 -1.37 22.02 19.15
CA SER A 386 -2.09 20.79 19.44
C SER A 386 -1.62 20.13 20.74
N ASP A 387 -2.48 19.32 21.36
CA ASP A 387 -2.16 18.55 22.56
C ASP A 387 -1.11 17.44 22.31
N TYR A 388 -0.75 17.20 21.05
CA TYR A 388 0.16 16.12 20.64
C TYR A 388 1.60 16.60 20.46
N GLY A 389 1.84 17.92 20.39
CA GLY A 389 3.15 18.51 20.21
C GLY A 389 3.75 18.28 18.82
N THR A 390 5.08 18.30 18.73
CA THR A 390 5.85 18.17 17.49
C THR A 390 7.02 17.19 17.67
N GLY A 391 7.55 16.68 16.56
CA GLY A 391 8.63 15.68 16.57
C GLY A 391 8.11 14.25 16.73
N LEU A 392 8.95 13.35 17.24
CA LEU A 392 8.54 11.98 17.52
C LEU A 392 7.65 11.93 18.76
N TYR A 393 6.46 11.34 18.59
CA TYR A 393 5.51 11.15 19.70
C TYR A 393 6.01 10.06 20.65
N LYS A 394 5.48 10.04 21.86
CA LYS A 394 5.85 9.06 22.89
C LYS A 394 5.60 7.61 22.41
N ARG A 395 6.61 6.76 22.64
CA ARG A 395 6.56 5.34 22.28
C ARG A 395 5.49 4.61 23.10
N SER A 396 4.79 3.66 22.48
CA SER A 396 3.86 2.76 23.18
C SER A 396 4.61 1.73 24.01
N GLU A 397 3.99 1.29 25.12
CA GLU A 397 4.46 0.13 25.91
C GLU A 397 4.00 -1.20 25.32
N GLU A 398 3.11 -1.18 24.32
CA GLU A 398 2.55 -2.35 23.66
C GLU A 398 2.98 -2.39 22.21
N TYR A 399 3.31 -3.58 21.74
CA TYR A 399 3.53 -3.86 20.33
C TYR A 399 2.19 -4.01 19.62
N ALA A 400 2.08 -3.35 18.49
CA ALA A 400 1.02 -3.49 17.52
C ALA A 400 1.60 -4.07 16.24
N VAL A 401 1.10 -5.23 15.82
CA VAL A 401 1.59 -5.96 14.65
C VAL A 401 0.50 -5.99 13.60
N LYS A 402 0.76 -5.37 12.46
CA LYS A 402 -0.07 -5.47 11.26
C LYS A 402 0.30 -6.74 10.52
N VAL A 403 -0.66 -7.63 10.28
CA VAL A 403 -0.50 -8.83 9.47
C VAL A 403 -1.38 -8.73 8.23
N PRO A 404 -0.83 -8.89 7.01
CA PRO A 404 -1.62 -8.82 5.79
C PRO A 404 -2.56 -10.02 5.64
N VAL A 405 -3.69 -9.79 4.98
CA VAL A 405 -4.68 -10.82 4.66
C VAL A 405 -4.79 -10.97 3.14
N PHE A 406 -4.73 -12.21 2.66
CA PHE A 406 -4.82 -12.54 1.24
C PHE A 406 -6.13 -13.27 0.94
N SER A 407 -6.96 -12.73 0.04
CA SER A 407 -8.21 -13.37 -0.39
C SER A 407 -7.98 -14.52 -1.38
N SER A 408 -7.05 -15.42 -1.08
CA SER A 408 -6.61 -16.49 -1.97
C SER A 408 -7.72 -17.46 -2.37
N ALA A 409 -8.74 -17.63 -1.54
CA ALA A 409 -9.91 -18.44 -1.86
C ALA A 409 -10.77 -17.85 -2.99
N LYS A 410 -10.80 -16.52 -3.12
CA LYS A 410 -11.56 -15.79 -4.16
C LYS A 410 -10.71 -15.52 -5.40
N LEU A 411 -9.42 -15.27 -5.21
CA LEU A 411 -8.47 -14.93 -6.28
C LEU A 411 -7.65 -16.17 -6.66
N THR A 412 -8.27 -17.08 -7.40
CA THR A 412 -7.72 -18.41 -7.73
C THR A 412 -6.46 -18.35 -8.58
N ASP A 413 -6.27 -17.29 -9.34
CA ASP A 413 -5.15 -17.10 -10.26
C ASP A 413 -3.97 -16.34 -9.64
N MET A 414 -4.11 -15.86 -8.40
CA MET A 414 -3.09 -15.08 -7.72
C MET A 414 -2.05 -15.99 -7.06
N ASP A 415 -0.77 -15.71 -7.30
CA ASP A 415 0.34 -16.30 -6.56
C ASP A 415 0.60 -15.47 -5.29
N ILE A 416 0.66 -16.11 -4.13
CA ILE A 416 0.92 -15.47 -2.84
C ILE A 416 2.41 -15.22 -2.57
N ALA A 417 3.30 -15.59 -3.50
CA ALA A 417 4.72 -15.30 -3.34
C ALA A 417 4.94 -13.80 -3.12
N LEU A 418 5.58 -13.45 -2.01
CA LEU A 418 5.87 -12.06 -1.66
C LEU A 418 6.86 -11.44 -2.64
N GLY A 419 6.70 -10.15 -2.88
CA GLY A 419 7.55 -9.39 -3.79
C GLY A 419 7.11 -7.92 -3.87
N PRO A 420 7.64 -7.15 -4.82
CA PRO A 420 7.33 -5.71 -4.94
C PRO A 420 5.88 -5.40 -5.32
N GLU A 421 5.17 -6.34 -5.94
CA GLU A 421 3.76 -6.18 -6.31
C GLU A 421 2.84 -6.55 -5.16
N MET A 422 1.92 -5.66 -4.82
CA MET A 422 0.93 -5.90 -3.77
C MET A 422 -0.12 -6.92 -4.16
N LYS A 423 -0.43 -7.83 -3.24
CA LYS A 423 -1.40 -8.92 -3.40
C LYS A 423 -2.40 -9.04 -2.26
N SER A 424 -2.09 -8.46 -1.11
CA SER A 424 -3.01 -8.44 0.03
C SER A 424 -4.30 -7.68 -0.28
N THR A 425 -5.39 -8.09 0.34
CA THR A 425 -6.72 -7.52 0.16
C THR A 425 -7.27 -6.93 1.45
N GLY A 426 -6.55 -7.08 2.54
CA GLY A 426 -6.90 -6.57 3.86
C GLY A 426 -5.76 -6.77 4.84
N GLU A 427 -6.00 -6.38 6.08
CA GLU A 427 -5.03 -6.46 7.15
C GLU A 427 -5.71 -6.66 8.49
N VAL A 428 -4.99 -7.22 9.45
CA VAL A 428 -5.41 -7.38 10.85
C VAL A 428 -4.35 -6.84 11.78
N LEU A 429 -4.78 -6.50 12.98
CA LEU A 429 -3.93 -5.93 14.01
C LEU A 429 -3.88 -6.86 15.23
N GLY A 430 -2.68 -7.34 15.59
CA GLY A 430 -2.40 -8.02 16.84
C GLY A 430 -1.74 -7.06 17.82
N ILE A 431 -2.24 -6.97 19.08
CA ILE A 431 -1.68 -6.08 20.10
C ILE A 431 -1.39 -6.84 21.36
N ASP A 432 -0.17 -6.68 21.89
CA ASP A 432 0.25 -7.22 23.18
C ASP A 432 1.49 -6.46 23.70
N LYS A 433 1.79 -6.61 25.00
CA LYS A 433 3.04 -6.12 25.60
C LYS A 433 4.28 -6.89 25.13
N GLU A 434 4.08 -8.11 24.67
CA GLU A 434 5.13 -8.99 24.16
C GLU A 434 4.97 -9.14 22.63
N LEU A 435 6.03 -8.88 21.88
CA LEU A 435 6.02 -8.96 20.42
C LEU A 435 5.53 -10.32 19.90
N ASP A 436 6.00 -11.42 20.51
CA ASP A 436 5.65 -12.77 20.08
C ASP A 436 4.14 -13.03 20.25
N LYS A 437 3.51 -12.52 21.33
CA LYS A 437 2.06 -12.60 21.53
C LYS A 437 1.29 -11.71 20.55
N ALA A 438 1.80 -10.52 20.24
CA ALA A 438 1.20 -9.63 19.24
C ALA A 438 1.23 -10.29 17.84
N LEU A 439 2.35 -10.91 17.46
CA LEU A 439 2.47 -11.73 16.24
C LEU A 439 1.46 -12.89 16.23
N TYR A 440 1.38 -13.64 17.34
CA TYR A 440 0.44 -14.75 17.45
C TYR A 440 -1.01 -14.29 17.25
N LYS A 441 -1.42 -13.20 17.91
CA LYS A 441 -2.76 -12.61 17.74
C LYS A 441 -3.00 -12.17 16.29
N GLY A 442 -2.00 -11.54 15.67
CA GLY A 442 -2.06 -11.11 14.28
C GLY A 442 -2.27 -12.28 13.32
N PHE A 443 -1.49 -13.34 13.43
CA PHE A 443 -1.64 -14.55 12.59
C PHE A 443 -2.99 -15.24 12.80
N LEU A 444 -3.47 -15.34 14.05
CA LEU A 444 -4.81 -15.86 14.33
C LEU A 444 -5.90 -15.00 13.69
N GLY A 445 -5.79 -13.67 13.82
CA GLY A 445 -6.73 -12.72 13.21
C GLY A 445 -6.72 -12.78 11.68
N ALA A 446 -5.57 -13.04 11.07
CA ALA A 446 -5.45 -13.26 9.63
C ALA A 446 -6.02 -14.61 9.15
N GLY A 447 -6.54 -15.44 10.07
CA GLY A 447 -7.11 -16.75 9.77
C GLY A 447 -6.07 -17.82 9.42
N MET A 448 -4.81 -17.60 9.77
CA MET A 448 -3.74 -18.55 9.49
C MET A 448 -3.83 -19.77 10.43
N ASN A 449 -3.70 -20.96 9.86
CA ASN A 449 -3.62 -22.18 10.64
C ASN A 449 -2.21 -22.33 11.24
N ILE A 450 -2.08 -22.21 12.55
CA ILE A 450 -0.80 -22.32 13.26
C ILE A 450 -0.66 -23.77 13.75
N PRO A 451 0.23 -24.60 13.13
CA PRO A 451 0.43 -25.98 13.52
C PRO A 451 1.28 -26.07 14.79
N THR A 452 1.12 -27.16 15.56
CA THR A 452 1.96 -27.47 16.72
C THR A 452 2.85 -28.69 16.52
N GLU A 453 2.61 -29.46 15.47
CA GLU A 453 3.32 -30.69 15.10
C GLU A 453 3.09 -31.03 13.63
N GLY A 454 3.85 -31.96 13.09
CA GLY A 454 3.69 -32.51 11.75
C GLY A 454 4.93 -32.28 10.86
N ASN A 455 4.72 -32.29 9.56
CA ASN A 455 5.77 -32.25 8.56
C ASN A 455 5.76 -30.92 7.81
N ILE A 456 6.94 -30.47 7.38
CA ILE A 456 7.11 -29.25 6.60
C ILE A 456 7.76 -29.60 5.26
N PHE A 457 7.15 -29.18 4.16
CA PHE A 457 7.78 -29.24 2.85
C PHE A 457 8.53 -27.94 2.58
N VAL A 458 9.84 -28.02 2.30
CA VAL A 458 10.74 -26.88 2.15
C VAL A 458 11.38 -26.87 0.78
N THR A 459 11.35 -25.72 0.12
CA THR A 459 12.10 -25.46 -1.12
C THR A 459 12.75 -24.08 -1.04
N LEU A 460 14.04 -23.98 -1.35
CA LEU A 460 14.82 -22.77 -1.23
C LEU A 460 15.37 -22.34 -2.59
N LYS A 461 15.34 -21.04 -2.86
CA LYS A 461 16.11 -20.47 -3.97
C LYS A 461 17.58 -20.27 -3.55
N ASP A 462 18.50 -20.30 -4.50
CA ASP A 462 19.94 -20.21 -4.25
C ASP A 462 20.33 -18.99 -3.39
N SER A 463 19.72 -17.82 -3.65
CA SER A 463 20.02 -16.58 -2.93
C SER A 463 19.61 -16.59 -1.45
N GLU A 464 18.78 -17.54 -1.03
CA GLU A 464 18.33 -17.70 0.35
C GLU A 464 18.99 -18.91 1.05
N GLN A 465 19.89 -19.61 0.38
CA GLN A 465 20.68 -20.71 0.97
C GLN A 465 21.86 -20.12 1.76
N ASN A 466 21.60 -19.65 2.97
CA ASN A 466 22.56 -18.97 3.83
C ASN A 466 22.40 -19.37 5.30
N GLN A 467 23.31 -18.92 6.17
CA GLN A 467 23.33 -19.29 7.59
C GLN A 467 22.04 -18.87 8.32
N TYR A 468 21.48 -17.69 8.01
CA TYR A 468 20.22 -17.22 8.62
C TYR A 468 19.06 -18.18 8.35
N THR A 469 18.95 -18.68 7.11
CA THR A 469 17.96 -19.68 6.73
C THR A 469 18.20 -21.02 7.45
N ALA A 470 19.46 -21.45 7.56
CA ALA A 470 19.81 -22.67 8.28
C ALA A 470 19.41 -22.60 9.76
N ASP A 471 19.67 -21.46 10.42
CA ASP A 471 19.32 -21.25 11.83
C ASP A 471 17.80 -21.32 12.05
N ILE A 472 16.99 -20.70 11.18
CA ILE A 472 15.52 -20.76 11.27
C ILE A 472 15.02 -22.19 11.07
N LEU A 473 15.56 -22.91 10.07
CA LEU A 473 15.15 -24.30 9.81
C LEU A 473 15.54 -25.24 10.93
N SER A 474 16.72 -25.04 11.54
CA SER A 474 17.12 -25.74 12.78
C SER A 474 16.13 -25.49 13.91
N ASP A 475 15.72 -24.26 14.10
CA ASP A 475 14.73 -23.88 15.11
C ASP A 475 13.35 -24.55 14.90
N TYR A 476 12.92 -24.78 13.65
CA TYR A 476 11.72 -25.57 13.34
C TYR A 476 11.90 -27.05 13.65
N ILE A 477 13.08 -27.62 13.37
CA ILE A 477 13.42 -29.01 13.71
C ILE A 477 13.41 -29.17 15.23
N ASP A 478 14.00 -28.25 15.97
CA ASP A 478 14.00 -28.23 17.45
C ASP A 478 12.58 -28.06 18.02
N ALA A 479 11.68 -27.41 17.29
CA ALA A 479 10.25 -27.33 17.61
C ALA A 479 9.48 -28.63 17.31
N GLY A 480 10.15 -29.68 16.81
CA GLY A 480 9.61 -31.03 16.60
C GLY A 480 9.04 -31.29 15.19
N PHE A 481 9.28 -30.42 14.24
CA PHE A 481 8.83 -30.64 12.85
C PHE A 481 9.84 -31.48 12.07
N LYS A 482 9.32 -32.37 11.21
CA LYS A 482 10.14 -33.14 10.24
C LYS A 482 10.17 -32.40 8.91
N MET A 483 11.33 -32.38 8.27
CA MET A 483 11.56 -31.67 7.01
C MET A 483 11.56 -32.61 5.81
N TYR A 484 10.85 -32.19 4.76
CA TYR A 484 10.87 -32.80 3.42
C TYR A 484 11.30 -31.73 2.43
N VAL A 485 12.30 -32.04 1.60
CA VAL A 485 12.97 -31.03 0.76
C VAL A 485 13.13 -31.52 -0.67
N THR A 486 13.19 -30.61 -1.62
CA THR A 486 13.51 -30.91 -3.00
C THR A 486 15.01 -31.25 -3.18
N ASP A 487 15.36 -31.95 -4.25
CA ASP A 487 16.75 -32.35 -4.58
C ASP A 487 17.71 -31.14 -4.57
N ASP A 488 17.32 -30.03 -5.20
CA ASP A 488 18.08 -28.77 -5.23
C ASP A 488 18.26 -28.11 -3.85
N THR A 489 17.38 -28.41 -2.89
CA THR A 489 17.45 -27.94 -1.50
C THR A 489 18.18 -28.92 -0.58
N MET A 490 18.25 -30.18 -0.94
CA MET A 490 18.86 -31.25 -0.12
C MET A 490 20.35 -31.02 0.15
N ASP A 491 21.10 -30.50 -0.83
CA ASP A 491 22.54 -30.25 -0.65
C ASP A 491 22.79 -29.15 0.38
N PHE A 492 21.91 -28.14 0.46
CA PHE A 492 21.95 -27.12 1.50
C PHE A 492 21.72 -27.74 2.91
N PHE A 493 20.72 -28.61 3.05
CA PHE A 493 20.44 -29.29 4.32
C PHE A 493 21.62 -30.16 4.78
N LYS A 494 22.23 -30.93 3.86
CA LYS A 494 23.43 -31.73 4.15
C LYS A 494 24.61 -30.87 4.58
N ALA A 495 24.83 -29.72 3.91
CA ALA A 495 25.93 -28.82 4.22
C ALA A 495 25.83 -28.17 5.62
N HIS A 496 24.62 -28.11 6.20
CA HIS A 496 24.37 -27.54 7.52
C HIS A 496 23.96 -28.59 8.58
N ASP A 497 24.19 -29.89 8.29
CA ASP A 497 23.83 -31.01 9.19
C ASP A 497 22.36 -31.01 9.63
N LEU A 498 21.44 -30.52 8.80
CA LEU A 498 20.01 -30.49 9.06
C LEU A 498 19.36 -31.81 8.58
N PRO A 499 18.59 -32.53 9.44
CA PRO A 499 17.91 -33.74 9.03
C PRO A 499 16.71 -33.44 8.11
N ALA A 500 16.66 -34.12 6.96
CA ALA A 500 15.54 -34.03 6.03
C ALA A 500 15.40 -35.28 5.17
N GLU A 501 14.21 -35.49 4.61
CA GLU A 501 13.91 -36.50 3.61
C GLU A 501 13.68 -35.82 2.25
N GLU A 502 14.15 -36.46 1.17
CA GLU A 502 13.97 -35.92 -0.19
C GLU A 502 12.55 -36.18 -0.71
N MET A 503 11.95 -35.17 -1.35
CA MET A 503 10.62 -35.25 -1.94
C MET A 503 10.53 -34.32 -3.17
N ASP A 504 10.08 -34.87 -4.30
CA ASP A 504 9.81 -34.07 -5.50
C ASP A 504 8.48 -33.29 -5.44
N TYR A 505 8.33 -32.31 -6.35
CA TYR A 505 7.13 -31.47 -6.40
C TYR A 505 5.83 -32.24 -6.69
N ASP A 506 5.88 -33.28 -7.52
CA ASP A 506 4.70 -34.08 -7.86
C ASP A 506 4.21 -34.90 -6.67
N THR A 507 5.14 -35.49 -5.91
CA THR A 507 4.85 -36.21 -4.67
C THR A 507 4.31 -35.28 -3.60
N ALA A 508 4.90 -34.09 -3.44
CA ALA A 508 4.42 -33.07 -2.52
C ALA A 508 2.99 -32.62 -2.87
N GLN A 509 2.69 -32.39 -4.17
CA GLN A 509 1.35 -32.04 -4.61
C GLN A 509 0.31 -33.13 -4.32
N LYS A 510 0.68 -34.41 -4.51
CA LYS A 510 -0.18 -35.55 -4.18
C LYS A 510 -0.41 -35.64 -2.67
N TRP A 511 0.61 -35.40 -1.88
CA TRP A 511 0.53 -35.36 -0.42
C TRP A 511 -0.43 -34.28 0.08
N ILE A 512 -0.30 -33.05 -0.43
CA ILE A 512 -1.21 -31.94 -0.13
C ILE A 512 -2.67 -32.32 -0.46
N MET A 513 -2.89 -32.95 -1.60
CA MET A 513 -4.24 -33.32 -2.03
C MET A 513 -4.85 -34.44 -1.21
N ASN A 514 -4.04 -35.37 -0.74
CA ASN A 514 -4.50 -36.50 0.08
C ASN A 514 -4.66 -36.16 1.57
N HIS A 515 -4.24 -35.00 1.99
CA HIS A 515 -4.29 -34.37 3.32
C HIS A 515 -4.75 -35.32 4.43
N SER A 516 -3.81 -36.04 5.04
CA SER A 516 -4.08 -36.91 6.19
C SER A 516 -4.37 -36.08 7.43
N THR A 517 -5.30 -36.55 8.25
CA THR A 517 -5.53 -36.01 9.61
C THR A 517 -4.65 -36.69 10.65
N ASP A 518 -3.90 -37.74 10.27
CA ASP A 518 -2.94 -38.41 11.13
C ASP A 518 -1.73 -37.52 11.37
N SER A 519 -1.33 -37.31 12.62
CA SER A 519 -0.26 -36.42 13.02
C SER A 519 1.10 -36.79 12.41
N GLU A 520 1.37 -38.08 12.21
CA GLU A 520 2.64 -38.55 11.64
C GLU A 520 2.73 -38.33 10.13
N GLU A 521 1.60 -38.31 9.41
CA GLU A 521 1.52 -38.11 7.97
C GLU A 521 1.06 -36.70 7.57
N LYS A 522 0.71 -35.86 8.53
CA LYS A 522 0.13 -34.55 8.29
C LYS A 522 1.17 -33.58 7.76
N LEU A 523 0.92 -33.00 6.57
CA LEU A 523 1.65 -31.84 6.12
C LEU A 523 1.09 -30.60 6.86
N ALA A 524 1.91 -30.07 7.76
CA ALA A 524 1.54 -28.97 8.65
C ALA A 524 1.72 -27.61 8.01
N MET A 525 2.76 -27.45 7.19
CA MET A 525 3.14 -26.18 6.58
C MET A 525 3.98 -26.40 5.32
N VAL A 526 4.02 -25.40 4.47
CA VAL A 526 4.92 -25.31 3.32
C VAL A 526 5.79 -24.06 3.46
N ILE A 527 7.11 -24.21 3.36
CA ILE A 527 8.07 -23.13 3.19
C ILE A 527 8.56 -23.23 1.74
N ASN A 528 8.09 -22.32 0.88
CA ASN A 528 8.43 -22.36 -0.54
C ASN A 528 8.89 -20.98 -1.00
N LEU A 529 10.19 -20.81 -1.14
CA LEU A 529 10.82 -19.58 -1.60
C LEU A 529 11.00 -19.64 -3.13
N PRO A 530 10.14 -18.97 -3.90
CA PRO A 530 10.18 -19.06 -5.34
C PRO A 530 11.39 -18.32 -5.92
N THR A 531 12.03 -18.91 -6.93
CA THR A 531 13.11 -18.28 -7.71
C THR A 531 12.63 -17.04 -8.47
N VAL A 532 11.35 -17.02 -8.81
CA VAL A 532 10.69 -15.88 -9.51
C VAL A 532 9.28 -15.73 -8.97
N ALA A 533 8.97 -14.58 -8.42
CA ALA A 533 7.60 -14.23 -8.07
C ALA A 533 6.71 -14.19 -9.34
N ASN A 534 5.45 -14.63 -9.21
CA ASN A 534 4.40 -14.56 -10.25
C ASN A 534 4.53 -15.51 -11.45
N ARG A 535 5.05 -16.75 -11.29
CA ARG A 535 5.00 -17.71 -12.39
C ARG A 535 4.01 -18.86 -12.17
N LYS A 536 2.94 -18.83 -12.95
CA LYS A 536 1.98 -19.96 -13.09
C LYS A 536 2.59 -21.22 -13.69
N ASN A 537 3.77 -21.12 -14.29
CA ASN A 537 4.43 -22.20 -15.04
C ASN A 537 5.67 -22.78 -14.34
N THR A 538 5.86 -22.53 -13.04
CA THR A 538 6.90 -23.19 -12.24
C THR A 538 6.29 -24.30 -11.41
N ASP A 539 7.01 -25.40 -11.20
CA ASP A 539 6.56 -26.56 -10.42
C ASP A 539 6.17 -26.18 -8.97
N SER A 540 6.73 -25.09 -8.46
CA SER A 540 6.46 -24.58 -7.12
C SER A 540 5.10 -23.86 -6.97
N PHE A 541 4.57 -23.22 -8.02
CA PHE A 541 3.27 -22.54 -7.96
C PHE A 541 2.10 -23.48 -7.62
N PRO A 542 1.96 -24.65 -8.28
CA PRO A 542 0.91 -25.61 -7.94
C PRO A 542 0.97 -26.11 -6.50
N VAL A 543 2.16 -26.22 -5.91
CA VAL A 543 2.35 -26.61 -4.50
C VAL A 543 1.75 -25.52 -3.58
N ARG A 544 2.14 -24.26 -3.77
CA ARG A 544 1.60 -23.14 -2.99
C ARG A 544 0.08 -23.06 -3.12
N ARG A 545 -0.41 -23.13 -4.35
CA ARG A 545 -1.85 -23.02 -4.63
C ARG A 545 -2.67 -24.12 -3.95
N LYS A 546 -2.25 -25.37 -4.11
CA LYS A 546 -2.95 -26.53 -3.49
C LYS A 546 -2.87 -26.49 -1.97
N ALA A 547 -1.74 -26.07 -1.40
CA ALA A 547 -1.60 -25.92 0.04
C ALA A 547 -2.61 -24.92 0.62
N ILE A 548 -2.74 -23.74 -0.01
CA ILE A 548 -3.71 -22.73 0.39
C ILE A 548 -5.14 -23.24 0.29
N GLU A 549 -5.50 -23.92 -0.80
CA GLU A 549 -6.83 -24.49 -0.99
C GLU A 549 -7.19 -25.53 0.08
N ARG A 550 -6.20 -26.13 0.70
CA ARG A 550 -6.35 -27.07 1.81
C ARG A 550 -6.22 -26.45 3.20
N GLY A 551 -6.06 -25.11 3.27
CA GLY A 551 -5.88 -24.41 4.55
C GLY A 551 -4.53 -24.69 5.23
N ILE A 552 -3.53 -25.17 4.47
CA ILE A 552 -2.17 -25.37 4.92
C ILE A 552 -1.43 -24.03 4.83
N SER A 553 -0.77 -23.61 5.89
CA SER A 553 -0.02 -22.36 5.93
C SER A 553 1.20 -22.42 5.02
N VAL A 554 1.38 -21.37 4.20
CA VAL A 554 2.47 -21.27 3.24
C VAL A 554 3.31 -20.04 3.55
N MET A 555 4.62 -20.23 3.71
CA MET A 555 5.60 -19.17 3.88
C MET A 555 6.44 -19.04 2.60
N THR A 556 6.50 -17.84 2.05
CA THR A 556 7.25 -17.56 0.83
C THR A 556 8.46 -16.64 1.07
N CYS A 557 8.73 -16.33 2.35
CA CYS A 557 9.85 -15.54 2.84
C CYS A 557 10.34 -16.12 4.18
N MET A 558 11.66 -16.17 4.39
CA MET A 558 12.22 -16.71 5.64
C MET A 558 11.98 -15.79 6.84
N ASP A 559 11.89 -14.48 6.62
CA ASP A 559 11.59 -13.54 7.70
C ASP A 559 10.16 -13.76 8.23
N THR A 560 9.18 -14.00 7.34
CA THR A 560 7.82 -14.40 7.74
C THR A 560 7.82 -15.75 8.45
N ALA A 561 8.62 -16.73 7.97
CA ALA A 561 8.74 -18.04 8.62
C ALA A 561 9.32 -17.90 10.03
N TRP A 562 10.32 -17.06 10.24
CA TRP A 562 10.86 -16.74 11.56
C TRP A 562 9.77 -16.18 12.50
N ALA A 563 9.00 -15.20 12.04
CA ALA A 563 7.93 -14.62 12.85
C ALA A 563 6.81 -15.64 13.17
N PHE A 564 6.49 -16.51 12.20
CA PHE A 564 5.48 -17.55 12.38
C PHE A 564 5.89 -18.63 13.37
N LEU A 565 7.19 -18.97 13.42
CA LEU A 565 7.72 -19.91 14.40
C LEU A 565 7.52 -19.45 15.85
N LYS A 566 7.60 -18.14 16.10
CA LYS A 566 7.31 -17.56 17.42
C LYS A 566 5.87 -17.84 17.86
N ALA A 567 4.92 -17.70 16.94
CA ALA A 567 3.52 -18.03 17.18
C ALA A 567 3.31 -19.56 17.41
N ILE A 568 4.02 -20.41 16.66
CA ILE A 568 4.01 -21.87 16.87
C ILE A 568 4.47 -22.23 18.27
N ARG A 569 5.62 -21.71 18.72
CA ARG A 569 6.18 -21.96 20.06
C ARG A 569 5.23 -21.53 21.18
N LEU A 570 4.57 -20.38 21.03
CA LEU A 570 3.57 -19.93 22.00
C LEU A 570 2.36 -20.89 22.08
N LYS A 571 1.91 -21.37 20.92
CA LYS A 571 0.80 -22.34 20.86
C LYS A 571 1.19 -23.71 21.43
N GLN A 572 2.39 -24.19 21.14
CA GLN A 572 2.92 -25.44 21.71
C GLN A 572 2.99 -25.39 23.26
N ASN A 573 3.31 -24.22 23.82
CA ASN A 573 3.39 -23.99 25.27
C ASN A 573 2.04 -23.69 25.91
N ASP A 574 0.92 -23.85 25.21
CA ASP A 574 -0.45 -23.53 25.66
C ASP A 574 -0.56 -22.13 26.29
N THR A 575 0.13 -21.15 25.67
CA THR A 575 0.19 -19.78 26.18
C THR A 575 -1.18 -19.13 26.11
N LYS A 576 -1.69 -18.68 27.26
CA LYS A 576 -2.96 -17.94 27.32
C LYS A 576 -2.79 -16.55 26.75
N LEU A 577 -3.69 -16.19 25.84
CA LEU A 577 -3.81 -14.85 25.28
C LEU A 577 -4.83 -14.03 26.06
N GLU A 578 -4.49 -12.81 26.37
CA GLU A 578 -5.42 -11.82 26.90
C GLU A 578 -5.92 -10.93 25.77
N TYR A 579 -7.22 -10.67 25.77
CA TYR A 579 -7.86 -9.77 24.80
C TYR A 579 -8.47 -8.59 25.54
N LYS A 580 -8.29 -7.40 24.99
CA LYS A 580 -8.91 -6.18 25.49
C LYS A 580 -9.49 -5.37 24.33
N ALA A 581 -10.49 -4.54 24.61
CA ALA A 581 -10.98 -3.59 23.64
C ALA A 581 -9.92 -2.51 23.35
N LEU A 582 -9.90 -2.02 22.14
CA LEU A 582 -9.21 -0.77 21.77
C LEU A 582 -10.22 0.35 22.08
N ASP A 583 -10.16 0.92 23.28
CA ASP A 583 -11.04 2.03 23.69
C ASP A 583 -10.65 3.35 23.04
#